data_9b40ab7a15dfb1c86dbfa24463cca520
#
_entry.id   9b40ab7a15dfb1c86dbfa24463cca520
#
_cell.length_a   1.000
_cell.length_b   1.000
_cell.length_c   1.000
_cell.angle_alpha   90.00
_cell.angle_beta   90.00
_cell.angle_gamma   90.00
#
_symmetry.space_group_name_H-M   'P 1'
#
loop_
_entity.id
_entity.type
_entity.pdbx_description
1 polymer ?
#
loop_
_entity_poly.entity_id
_entity_poly.type
_entity_poly.pdbx_seq_one_letter_code
_entity_poly.pdbx_strand_id
1 'polypeptide(L)'
;MKLFNKILCAVEFDESSPAVVHFAREIAKEYGATLCLLHVTPLPLNATEFSPIPMDPYPVWEKTARAELEKLAAAHLEGRGVTYKIETRSAEAADGILGQAQDMDADLIVLATHGRRGVSHFLIGSVAERVIRRSPRPVLVVRPREVAPGSN
;
A
#
# COMPACT_ATOMS: atom_id res chain seq x y z
N MET A 1 -10.69 -23.57 9.27
CA MET A 1 -9.72 -23.11 8.24
C MET A 1 -9.79 -21.61 8.17
N LYS A 2 -8.67 -20.95 8.39
CA LYS A 2 -8.64 -19.50 8.25
C LYS A 2 -8.51 -19.13 6.77
N LEU A 3 -9.39 -18.28 6.28
CA LEU A 3 -9.36 -17.84 4.88
C LEU A 3 -8.14 -16.95 4.59
N PHE A 4 -7.77 -16.09 5.55
CA PHE A 4 -6.63 -15.19 5.43
C PHE A 4 -5.69 -15.35 6.63
N ASN A 5 -4.41 -15.55 6.37
CA ASN A 5 -3.33 -15.60 7.36
C ASN A 5 -2.33 -14.45 7.17
N LYS A 6 -2.16 -14.00 5.93
CA LYS A 6 -1.22 -12.95 5.53
C LYS A 6 -1.90 -11.97 4.58
N ILE A 7 -2.03 -10.74 5.00
CA ILE A 7 -2.67 -9.67 4.24
C ILE A 7 -1.63 -8.63 3.86
N LEU A 8 -1.56 -8.28 2.59
CA LEU A 8 -0.74 -7.18 2.09
C LEU A 8 -1.63 -5.94 1.90
N CYS A 9 -1.27 -4.85 2.56
CA CYS A 9 -1.93 -3.54 2.41
C CYS A 9 -0.96 -2.56 1.76
N ALA A 10 -1.24 -2.16 0.52
CA ALA A 10 -0.41 -1.20 -0.21
C ALA A 10 -0.97 0.21 -0.07
N VAL A 11 -0.11 1.16 0.28
CA VAL A 11 -0.46 2.57 0.51
C VAL A 11 0.44 3.51 -0.28
N GLU A 12 -0.10 4.66 -0.67
CA GLU A 12 0.60 5.69 -1.46
C GLU A 12 0.81 7.01 -0.67
N PHE A 13 0.55 7.03 0.64
CA PHE A 13 0.65 8.21 1.52
C PHE A 13 -0.24 9.38 1.08
N ASP A 14 -1.41 9.09 0.55
CA ASP A 14 -2.42 10.04 0.18
C ASP A 14 -3.63 10.02 1.14
N GLU A 15 -4.66 10.75 0.80
CA GLU A 15 -5.91 10.85 1.59
C GLU A 15 -6.63 9.51 1.73
N SER A 16 -6.37 8.54 0.84
CA SER A 16 -6.98 7.20 0.89
C SER A 16 -6.34 6.26 1.90
N SER A 17 -5.09 6.53 2.30
CA SER A 17 -4.30 5.62 3.15
C SER A 17 -4.99 5.25 4.46
N PRO A 18 -5.59 6.18 5.24
CA PRO A 18 -6.28 5.81 6.47
C PRO A 18 -7.44 4.82 6.26
N ALA A 19 -8.23 5.01 5.21
CA ALA A 19 -9.36 4.12 4.89
C ALA A 19 -8.88 2.73 4.50
N VAL A 20 -7.89 2.63 3.64
CA VAL A 20 -7.31 1.35 3.20
C VAL A 20 -6.74 0.58 4.39
N VAL A 21 -5.95 1.24 5.22
CA VAL A 21 -5.37 0.63 6.43
C VAL A 21 -6.46 0.20 7.40
N HIS A 22 -7.51 0.99 7.57
CA HIS A 22 -8.64 0.64 8.42
C HIS A 22 -9.30 -0.68 7.97
N PHE A 23 -9.66 -0.80 6.68
CA PHE A 23 -10.25 -2.03 6.14
C PHE A 23 -9.31 -3.23 6.29
N ALA A 24 -8.06 -3.08 5.92
CA ALA A 24 -7.07 -4.14 6.04
C ALA A 24 -6.88 -4.60 7.49
N ARG A 25 -6.85 -3.66 8.43
CA ARG A 25 -6.78 -3.94 9.87
C ARG A 25 -7.98 -4.73 10.37
N GLU A 26 -9.20 -4.30 10.05
CA GLU A 26 -10.41 -4.98 10.52
C GLU A 26 -10.50 -6.42 9.98
N ILE A 27 -10.14 -6.63 8.72
CA ILE A 27 -10.05 -7.98 8.17
C ILE A 27 -8.94 -8.79 8.87
N ALA A 28 -7.77 -8.21 9.08
CA ALA A 28 -6.68 -8.89 9.78
C ALA A 28 -7.07 -9.30 11.21
N LYS A 29 -7.78 -8.45 11.93
CA LYS A 29 -8.30 -8.75 13.27
C LYS A 29 -9.31 -9.90 13.24
N GLU A 30 -10.27 -9.86 12.34
CA GLU A 30 -11.33 -10.87 12.23
C GLU A 30 -10.74 -12.28 11.97
N TYR A 31 -9.74 -12.35 11.09
CA TYR A 31 -9.10 -13.63 10.75
C TYR A 31 -7.88 -13.97 11.61
N GLY A 32 -7.43 -13.05 12.47
CA GLY A 32 -6.16 -13.21 13.20
C GLY A 32 -4.96 -13.31 12.24
N ALA A 33 -5.03 -12.57 11.14
CA ALA A 33 -3.99 -12.54 10.12
C ALA A 33 -2.87 -11.55 10.47
N THR A 34 -1.68 -11.79 9.92
CA THR A 34 -0.59 -10.81 9.95
C THR A 34 -0.76 -9.83 8.80
N LEU A 35 -0.74 -8.53 9.12
CA LEU A 35 -0.85 -7.45 8.15
C LEU A 35 0.54 -6.93 7.76
N CYS A 36 0.85 -6.90 6.48
CA CYS A 36 2.02 -6.21 5.94
C CYS A 36 1.59 -4.88 5.33
N LEU A 37 2.07 -3.78 5.88
CA LEU A 37 1.87 -2.45 5.32
C LEU A 37 3.02 -2.13 4.37
N LEU A 38 2.73 -1.91 3.11
CA LEU A 38 3.70 -1.72 2.03
C LEU A 38 3.58 -0.34 1.39
N HIS A 39 4.72 0.29 1.17
CA HIS A 39 4.85 1.37 0.20
C HIS A 39 5.86 1.00 -0.88
N VAL A 40 5.48 1.20 -2.14
CA VAL A 40 6.36 1.00 -3.29
C VAL A 40 6.86 2.35 -3.77
N THR A 41 8.17 2.57 -3.67
CA THR A 41 8.82 3.78 -4.18
C THR A 41 9.15 3.60 -5.65
N PRO A 42 8.79 4.54 -6.53
CA PRO A 42 9.17 4.46 -7.94
C PRO A 42 10.69 4.37 -8.11
N LEU A 43 11.12 3.57 -9.09
CA LEU A 43 12.52 3.59 -9.51
C LEU A 43 12.85 4.97 -10.10
N PRO A 44 14.02 5.55 -9.78
CA PRO A 44 14.45 6.78 -10.41
C PRO A 44 14.62 6.55 -11.92
N LEU A 45 13.79 7.24 -12.70
CA LEU A 45 13.76 7.09 -14.17
C LEU A 45 15.03 7.56 -14.88
N ASN A 46 15.98 8.15 -14.20
CA ASN A 46 17.17 8.74 -14.78
C ASN A 46 18.43 8.51 -13.93
N ALA A 47 18.81 7.27 -13.74
CA ALA A 47 20.21 6.97 -13.67
C ALA A 47 20.78 6.98 -15.12
N THR A 48 20.55 8.07 -15.86
CA THR A 48 21.24 8.26 -17.12
C THR A 48 22.70 8.53 -16.83
N GLU A 49 23.57 7.92 -17.61
CA GLU A 49 25.04 8.02 -17.52
C GLU A 49 25.59 9.47 -17.58
N PHE A 50 24.72 10.48 -17.62
CA PHE A 50 25.04 11.89 -17.74
C PHE A 50 24.56 12.76 -16.57
N SER A 51 24.05 12.17 -15.48
CA SER A 51 23.70 12.98 -14.32
C SER A 51 24.93 13.17 -13.43
N PRO A 52 25.40 14.43 -13.27
CA PRO A 52 26.55 14.72 -12.40
C PRO A 52 26.21 14.71 -10.90
N ILE A 53 25.11 14.09 -10.49
CA ILE A 53 24.73 13.97 -9.08
C ILE A 53 25.44 12.75 -8.50
N PRO A 54 26.51 12.94 -7.70
CA PRO A 54 27.31 11.85 -7.18
C PRO A 54 26.68 11.12 -5.99
N MET A 55 25.38 11.30 -5.73
CA MET A 55 24.66 10.63 -4.64
C MET A 55 23.44 9.91 -5.17
N ASP A 56 23.39 8.60 -4.91
CA ASP A 56 22.18 7.80 -5.09
C ASP A 56 21.09 8.32 -4.15
N PRO A 57 19.98 8.89 -4.64
CA PRO A 57 18.89 9.39 -3.80
C PRO A 57 18.07 8.27 -3.15
N TYR A 58 18.29 7.02 -3.57
CA TYR A 58 17.53 5.86 -3.13
C TYR A 58 17.51 5.64 -1.61
N PRO A 59 18.65 5.72 -0.89
CA PRO A 59 18.64 5.54 0.56
C PRO A 59 17.81 6.59 1.29
N VAL A 60 17.76 7.81 0.77
CA VAL A 60 16.97 8.91 1.34
C VAL A 60 15.48 8.67 1.14
N TRP A 61 15.08 8.27 -0.04
CA TRP A 61 13.67 7.98 -0.36
C TRP A 61 13.14 6.78 0.42
N GLU A 62 13.93 5.72 0.53
CA GLU A 62 13.58 4.56 1.34
C GLU A 62 13.40 4.92 2.81
N LYS A 63 14.36 5.68 3.38
CA LYS A 63 14.28 6.14 4.76
C LYS A 63 13.05 7.00 5.01
N THR A 64 12.72 7.91 4.09
CA THR A 64 11.54 8.76 4.18
C THR A 64 10.25 7.93 4.09
N ALA A 65 10.17 7.01 3.15
CA ALA A 65 9.02 6.12 2.99
C ALA A 65 8.80 5.25 4.22
N ARG A 66 9.86 4.70 4.79
CA ARG A 66 9.80 3.91 6.02
C ARG A 66 9.29 4.74 7.20
N ALA A 67 9.80 5.96 7.36
CA ALA A 67 9.34 6.87 8.42
C ALA A 67 7.85 7.22 8.28
N GLU A 68 7.35 7.44 7.07
CA GLU A 68 5.94 7.67 6.82
C GLU A 68 5.07 6.42 7.10
N LEU A 69 5.56 5.22 6.74
CA LEU A 69 4.89 3.97 7.11
C LEU A 69 4.84 3.77 8.63
N GLU A 70 5.91 4.08 9.34
CA GLU A 70 5.95 4.01 10.81
C GLU A 70 4.91 4.93 11.44
N LYS A 71 4.79 6.16 10.96
CA LYS A 71 3.75 7.11 11.42
C LYS A 71 2.35 6.59 11.15
N LEU A 72 2.11 6.07 9.96
CA LEU A 72 0.81 5.52 9.57
C LEU A 72 0.46 4.29 10.42
N ALA A 73 1.41 3.41 10.65
CA ALA A 73 1.25 2.23 11.50
C ALA A 73 1.00 2.62 12.97
N ALA A 74 1.75 3.59 13.51
CA ALA A 74 1.54 4.08 14.87
C ALA A 74 0.13 4.67 15.04
N ALA A 75 -0.35 5.43 14.08
CA ALA A 75 -1.67 6.05 14.13
C ALA A 75 -2.83 5.05 14.00
N HIS A 76 -2.67 3.99 13.22
CA HIS A 76 -3.79 3.15 12.79
C HIS A 76 -3.69 1.67 13.17
N LEU A 77 -2.52 1.16 13.53
CA LEU A 77 -2.30 -0.26 13.81
C LEU A 77 -1.79 -0.53 15.22
N GLU A 78 -0.94 0.34 15.75
CA GLU A 78 -0.35 0.15 17.09
C GLU A 78 -1.41 0.13 18.18
N GLY A 79 -1.33 -0.87 19.08
CA GLY A 79 -2.31 -1.03 20.15
C GLY A 79 -3.72 -1.42 19.70
N ARG A 80 -3.93 -1.76 18.43
CA ARG A 80 -5.24 -2.07 17.87
C ARG A 80 -5.55 -3.57 17.75
N GLY A 81 -4.72 -4.42 18.36
CA GLY A 81 -4.96 -5.88 18.40
C GLY A 81 -4.72 -6.59 17.06
N VAL A 82 -3.83 -6.05 16.24
CA VAL A 82 -3.40 -6.66 14.98
C VAL A 82 -1.88 -6.86 14.99
N THR A 83 -1.43 -8.02 14.53
CA THR A 83 0.00 -8.27 14.27
C THR A 83 0.35 -7.67 12.92
N TYR A 84 1.35 -6.79 12.88
CA TYR A 84 1.72 -6.15 11.61
C TYR A 84 3.24 -6.04 11.44
N LYS A 85 3.64 -5.82 10.21
CA LYS A 85 4.98 -5.41 9.81
C LYS A 85 4.89 -4.33 8.74
N ILE A 86 5.96 -3.58 8.57
CA ILE A 86 6.09 -2.57 7.52
C ILE A 86 7.20 -2.95 6.55
N GLU A 87 6.97 -2.70 5.27
CA GLU A 87 7.92 -2.97 4.20
C GLU A 87 7.95 -1.82 3.20
N THR A 88 9.13 -1.53 2.69
CA THR A 88 9.34 -0.65 1.54
C THR A 88 9.91 -1.46 0.40
N ARG A 89 9.55 -1.09 -0.83
CA ARG A 89 10.08 -1.74 -2.03
C ARG A 89 10.27 -0.70 -3.11
N SER A 90 11.34 -0.83 -3.89
CA SER A 90 11.57 0.04 -5.04
C SER A 90 11.30 -0.73 -6.33
N ALA A 91 10.27 -0.28 -7.05
CA ALA A 91 9.83 -0.92 -8.28
C ALA A 91 8.81 -0.03 -9.02
N GLU A 92 8.34 -0.45 -10.18
CA GLU A 92 7.06 0.03 -10.69
C GLU A 92 5.96 -0.41 -9.72
N ALA A 93 4.96 0.45 -9.47
CA ALA A 93 4.03 0.28 -8.37
C ALA A 93 3.30 -1.09 -8.37
N ALA A 94 2.71 -1.49 -9.48
CA ALA A 94 2.01 -2.77 -9.58
C ALA A 94 2.97 -3.96 -9.46
N ASP A 95 4.14 -3.89 -10.07
CA ASP A 95 5.17 -4.93 -9.97
C ASP A 95 5.67 -5.09 -8.52
N GLY A 96 5.88 -3.97 -7.83
CA GLY A 96 6.28 -3.98 -6.43
C GLY A 96 5.23 -4.62 -5.51
N ILE A 97 3.97 -4.30 -5.71
CA ILE A 97 2.86 -4.88 -4.94
C ILE A 97 2.76 -6.39 -5.19
N LEU A 98 2.74 -6.81 -6.45
CA LEU A 98 2.65 -8.21 -6.83
C LEU A 98 3.86 -9.02 -6.37
N GLY A 99 5.07 -8.46 -6.49
CA GLY A 99 6.30 -9.07 -6.01
C GLY A 99 6.29 -9.26 -4.49
N GLN A 100 5.87 -8.25 -3.74
CA GLN A 100 5.76 -8.37 -2.28
C GLN A 100 4.70 -9.39 -1.87
N ALA A 101 3.57 -9.42 -2.56
CA ALA A 101 2.54 -10.41 -2.30
C ALA A 101 3.03 -11.85 -2.54
N GLN A 102 3.84 -12.04 -3.56
CA GLN A 102 4.47 -13.33 -3.84
C GLN A 102 5.51 -13.70 -2.78
N ASP A 103 6.43 -12.79 -2.45
CA ASP A 103 7.53 -13.05 -1.52
C ASP A 103 7.04 -13.39 -0.11
N MET A 104 5.96 -12.76 0.34
CA MET A 104 5.37 -13.05 1.64
C MET A 104 4.31 -14.16 1.62
N ASP A 105 3.96 -14.65 0.43
CA ASP A 105 2.85 -15.57 0.22
C ASP A 105 1.53 -15.03 0.80
N ALA A 106 1.15 -13.83 0.33
CA ALA A 106 -0.07 -13.17 0.80
C ALA A 106 -1.33 -13.90 0.35
N ASP A 107 -2.33 -13.96 1.20
CA ASP A 107 -3.66 -14.53 0.89
C ASP A 107 -4.61 -13.48 0.32
N LEU A 108 -4.35 -12.20 0.62
CA LEU A 108 -5.18 -11.07 0.20
C LEU A 108 -4.30 -9.85 -0.03
N ILE A 109 -4.59 -9.12 -1.10
CA ILE A 109 -4.04 -7.78 -1.36
C ILE A 109 -5.14 -6.75 -1.14
N VAL A 110 -4.86 -5.70 -0.37
CA VAL A 110 -5.77 -4.58 -0.12
C VAL A 110 -5.11 -3.30 -0.60
N LEU A 111 -5.80 -2.53 -1.43
CA LEU A 111 -5.32 -1.25 -1.94
C LEU A 111 -6.50 -0.30 -2.26
N ALA A 112 -6.19 0.98 -2.50
CA ALA A 112 -7.19 1.96 -2.89
C ALA A 112 -7.50 1.91 -4.40
N THR A 113 -8.67 2.40 -4.76
CA THR A 113 -9.06 2.58 -6.18
C THR A 113 -8.19 3.60 -6.90
N HIS A 114 -7.80 4.68 -6.21
CA HIS A 114 -7.01 5.78 -6.75
C HIS A 114 -5.84 6.09 -5.83
N GLY A 115 -4.67 6.31 -6.42
CA GLY A 115 -3.67 7.15 -5.84
C GLY A 115 -4.12 8.63 -5.91
N ARG A 116 -3.21 9.53 -5.91
CA ARG A 116 -3.45 10.98 -5.84
C ARG A 116 -4.50 11.49 -6.83
N ARG A 117 -5.53 12.14 -6.27
CA ARG A 117 -6.52 13.05 -6.86
C ARG A 117 -7.39 12.56 -8.01
N GLY A 118 -8.64 12.36 -7.71
CA GLY A 118 -9.81 12.91 -8.37
C GLY A 118 -9.92 12.74 -9.89
N VAL A 119 -9.66 11.54 -10.42
CA VAL A 119 -10.25 11.20 -11.71
C VAL A 119 -11.59 10.56 -11.41
N SER A 120 -12.61 11.02 -12.11
CA SER A 120 -14.04 10.73 -11.91
C SER A 120 -14.36 9.47 -11.09
N HIS A 121 -15.39 9.53 -10.26
CA HIS A 121 -15.88 8.51 -9.32
C HIS A 121 -16.09 7.09 -9.91
N PHE A 122 -15.86 6.89 -11.20
CA PHE A 122 -16.15 5.66 -11.93
C PHE A 122 -14.93 4.89 -12.42
N LEU A 123 -13.72 5.45 -12.29
CA LEU A 123 -12.52 4.81 -12.83
C LEU A 123 -11.67 4.20 -11.73
N ILE A 124 -11.27 2.96 -11.92
CA ILE A 124 -10.24 2.30 -11.14
C ILE A 124 -8.88 2.88 -11.59
N GLY A 125 -8.02 3.27 -10.65
CA GLY A 125 -6.68 3.77 -10.95
C GLY A 125 -5.81 2.74 -11.68
N SER A 126 -4.82 3.21 -12.40
CA SER A 126 -3.95 2.35 -13.23
C SER A 126 -3.21 1.27 -12.44
N VAL A 127 -2.76 1.58 -11.23
CA VAL A 127 -2.08 0.61 -10.34
C VAL A 127 -3.07 -0.47 -9.90
N ALA A 128 -4.23 -0.09 -9.40
CA ALA A 128 -5.26 -1.03 -8.96
C ALA A 128 -5.71 -1.94 -10.12
N GLU A 129 -5.92 -1.38 -11.32
CA GLU A 129 -6.29 -2.15 -12.51
C GLU A 129 -5.22 -3.19 -12.86
N ARG A 130 -3.95 -2.82 -12.88
CA ARG A 130 -2.85 -3.75 -13.17
C ARG A 130 -2.74 -4.85 -12.12
N VAL A 131 -2.87 -4.51 -10.85
CA VAL A 131 -2.84 -5.50 -9.76
C VAL A 131 -4.00 -6.48 -9.90
N ILE A 132 -5.23 -6.00 -10.15
CA ILE A 132 -6.40 -6.86 -10.36
C ILE A 132 -6.19 -7.83 -11.52
N ARG A 133 -5.70 -7.34 -12.64
CA ARG A 133 -5.49 -8.17 -13.85
C ARG A 133 -4.44 -9.25 -13.67
N ARG A 134 -3.39 -8.97 -12.92
CA ARG A 134 -2.19 -9.82 -12.84
C ARG A 134 -2.10 -10.64 -11.57
N SER A 135 -2.89 -10.31 -10.55
CA SER A 135 -2.82 -11.01 -9.28
C SER A 135 -3.43 -12.41 -9.37
N PRO A 136 -2.70 -13.45 -8.98
CA PRO A 136 -3.28 -14.77 -8.77
C PRO A 136 -3.99 -14.90 -7.42
N ARG A 137 -3.99 -13.84 -6.61
CA ARG A 137 -4.57 -13.77 -5.27
C ARG A 137 -5.79 -12.85 -5.25
N PRO A 138 -6.72 -13.05 -4.33
CA PRO A 138 -7.81 -12.10 -4.11
C PRO A 138 -7.30 -10.68 -3.90
N VAL A 139 -7.98 -9.71 -4.50
CA VAL A 139 -7.67 -8.29 -4.38
C VAL A 139 -8.91 -7.55 -3.88
N LEU A 140 -8.79 -6.90 -2.75
CA LEU A 140 -9.81 -5.99 -2.22
C LEU A 140 -9.44 -4.56 -2.58
N VAL A 141 -10.27 -3.93 -3.36
CA VAL A 141 -10.09 -2.53 -3.75
C VAL A 141 -11.00 -1.67 -2.91
N VAL A 142 -10.41 -0.83 -2.07
CA VAL A 142 -11.12 0.08 -1.19
C VAL A 142 -11.37 1.39 -1.92
N ARG A 143 -12.63 1.79 -1.97
CA ARG A 143 -13.03 3.10 -2.46
C ARG A 143 -13.20 4.01 -1.24
N PRO A 144 -12.34 5.02 -1.02
CA PRO A 144 -12.54 5.95 0.06
C PRO A 144 -13.85 6.69 -0.14
N ARG A 145 -14.68 6.76 0.90
CA ARG A 145 -15.87 7.60 0.87
C ARG A 145 -15.42 9.05 1.01
N GLU A 146 -15.92 9.92 0.15
CA GLU A 146 -15.84 11.34 0.41
C GLU A 146 -16.58 11.62 1.71
N VAL A 147 -15.88 12.16 2.69
CA VAL A 147 -16.54 12.74 3.87
C VAL A 147 -17.17 14.02 3.36
N ALA A 148 -18.50 14.08 3.30
CA ALA A 148 -19.21 15.29 2.96
C ALA A 148 -18.76 16.41 3.91
N PRO A 149 -18.36 17.61 3.41
CA PRO A 149 -18.02 18.72 4.27
C PRO A 149 -19.25 19.09 5.11
N GLY A 150 -19.18 18.91 6.44
CA GLY A 150 -20.21 19.29 7.38
C GLY A 150 -20.89 18.20 8.19
N SER A 151 -20.51 16.95 8.09
CA SER A 151 -20.96 15.90 9.04
C SER A 151 -20.05 15.86 10.26
N ASN A 152 -20.39 16.60 11.28
CA ASN A 152 -19.88 16.40 12.66
C ASN A 152 -20.61 15.21 13.29
#